data_5c97de9da68f927c34344ef97a745122
#
_entry.id   5c97de9da68f927c34344ef97a745122
#
_cell.length_a   1.000
_cell.length_b   1.000
_cell.length_c   1.000
_cell.angle_alpha   90.00
_cell.angle_beta   90.00
_cell.angle_gamma   90.00
#
_symmetry.space_group_name_H-M   'P 1'
#
loop_
_entity.id
_entity.type
_entity.pdbx_description
1 polymer ?
#
loop_
_entity_poly.entity_id
_entity_poly.type
_entity_poly.pdbx_seq_one_letter_code
_entity_poly.pdbx_strand_id
1 'polypeptide(L)'
;MKIERIEITGRDQWLNLRKPDVTASVVAALFGAHPYTSALKLYLAHSGVEFDQADDRVLRRGRLMEPAVALAVSEERAEWQIEKCDSYYRDPDLRLGATPDFFIHGDPRGLGVLQTKTAAPHIFERDWEGGATVPFWVQLQVLTEAMLTEAAFGAVAVLRVDAFDLALAIVEVPRHPAAEQRIKAAVAQFWEDVAAGREPDPDYGKDAELLKVIAPHEVVGTTVDLSGDNELPALLEQREEIMTGIKGFEARKDEIETMLKFKMRDAESVVGLPEWGISWKSQHRKEFVVPAKDVRTLRIHHKGQR
;
A
#
# COMPACT_ATOMS: atom_id res chain seq x y z
N MET A 1 29.34 1.42 -6.57
CA MET A 1 28.39 1.35 -5.44
C MET A 1 29.11 0.69 -4.29
N LYS A 2 29.20 1.33 -3.13
CA LYS A 2 29.84 0.74 -1.93
C LYS A 2 28.70 0.28 -1.03
N ILE A 3 28.44 -1.02 -1.01
CA ILE A 3 27.37 -1.58 -0.17
C ILE A 3 27.90 -1.85 1.22
N GLU A 4 27.19 -1.36 2.22
CA GLU A 4 27.39 -1.70 3.63
C GLU A 4 26.40 -2.80 4.03
N ARG A 5 26.91 -3.84 4.68
CA ARG A 5 26.10 -4.87 5.32
C ARG A 5 26.16 -4.65 6.84
N ILE A 6 25.00 -4.53 7.48
CA ILE A 6 24.89 -4.26 8.93
C ILE A 6 24.02 -5.36 9.54
N GLU A 7 24.56 -6.11 10.47
CA GLU A 7 23.82 -7.16 11.18
C GLU A 7 22.68 -6.58 12.03
N ILE A 8 21.53 -7.21 11.98
CA ILE A 8 20.32 -6.81 12.71
C ILE A 8 20.27 -7.57 14.03
N THR A 9 20.47 -6.87 15.13
CA THR A 9 20.45 -7.44 16.49
C THR A 9 19.08 -7.33 17.17
N GLY A 10 18.14 -6.62 16.58
CA GLY A 10 16.79 -6.47 17.09
C GLY A 10 15.93 -5.47 16.29
N ARG A 11 14.62 -5.48 16.58
CA ARG A 11 13.62 -4.67 15.83
C ARG A 11 13.89 -3.17 15.91
N ASP A 12 14.21 -2.66 17.10
CA ASP A 12 14.39 -1.21 17.29
C ASP A 12 15.64 -0.71 16.55
N GLN A 13 16.72 -1.49 16.58
CA GLN A 13 17.91 -1.19 15.79
C GLN A 13 17.56 -1.22 14.28
N TRP A 14 16.87 -2.24 13.81
CA TRP A 14 16.46 -2.35 12.41
C TRP A 14 15.60 -1.15 11.95
N LEU A 15 14.65 -0.71 12.79
CA LEU A 15 13.86 0.48 12.49
C LEU A 15 14.71 1.74 12.40
N ASN A 16 15.72 1.89 13.28
CA ASN A 16 16.62 3.03 13.26
C ASN A 16 17.55 3.03 12.05
N LEU A 17 18.06 1.86 11.63
CA LEU A 17 18.89 1.72 10.44
C LEU A 17 18.17 2.17 9.16
N ARG A 18 16.86 1.99 9.09
CA ARG A 18 16.05 2.33 7.93
C ARG A 18 15.69 3.81 7.82
N LYS A 19 15.68 4.54 8.94
CA LYS A 19 15.23 5.95 8.97
C LYS A 19 15.95 6.88 8.00
N PRO A 20 17.29 6.78 7.80
CA PRO A 20 18.01 7.69 6.91
C PRO A 20 17.88 7.35 5.43
N ASP A 21 17.30 6.21 5.08
CA ASP A 21 17.30 5.67 3.72
C ASP A 21 15.88 5.54 3.14
N VAL A 22 15.75 5.71 1.82
CA VAL A 22 14.62 5.13 1.09
C VAL A 22 14.83 3.61 1.09
N THR A 23 13.83 2.85 1.49
CA THR A 23 13.98 1.39 1.56
C THR A 23 13.34 0.69 0.36
N ALA A 24 13.83 -0.50 0.02
CA ALA A 24 13.29 -1.33 -1.06
C ALA A 24 11.77 -1.49 -0.97
N SER A 25 11.24 -1.65 0.25
CA SER A 25 9.80 -1.82 0.48
C SER A 25 8.94 -0.62 0.13
N VAL A 26 9.51 0.59 0.01
CA VAL A 26 8.76 1.83 -0.30
C VAL A 26 9.26 2.52 -1.56
N VAL A 27 10.32 2.03 -2.21
CA VAL A 27 10.90 2.64 -3.42
C VAL A 27 9.86 2.85 -4.54
N ALA A 28 8.87 1.97 -4.63
CA ALA A 28 7.78 2.07 -5.60
C ALA A 28 6.92 3.34 -5.45
N ALA A 29 6.95 3.99 -4.28
CA ALA A 29 6.26 5.27 -4.08
C ALA A 29 6.82 6.39 -4.95
N LEU A 30 8.13 6.36 -5.23
CA LEU A 30 8.80 7.32 -6.13
C LEU A 30 8.35 7.19 -7.60
N PHE A 31 7.67 6.11 -7.93
CA PHE A 31 7.09 5.82 -9.25
C PHE A 31 5.55 5.91 -9.27
N GLY A 32 4.93 6.40 -8.18
CA GLY A 32 3.48 6.41 -8.03
C GLY A 32 2.83 5.03 -7.95
N ALA A 33 3.64 3.96 -7.84
CA ALA A 33 3.18 2.58 -7.97
C ALA A 33 2.93 1.86 -6.62
N HIS A 34 3.32 2.47 -5.50
CA HIS A 34 3.12 1.84 -4.19
C HIS A 34 1.66 1.97 -3.74
N PRO A 35 0.98 0.87 -3.34
CA PRO A 35 -0.46 0.93 -3.02
C PRO A 35 -0.81 1.68 -1.73
N TYR A 36 0.14 1.81 -0.78
CA TYR A 36 -0.13 2.30 0.59
C TYR A 36 0.64 3.56 0.97
N THR A 37 1.54 4.06 0.12
CA THR A 37 2.33 5.26 0.41
C THR A 37 2.62 6.03 -0.88
N SER A 38 2.85 7.33 -0.76
CA SER A 38 3.16 8.24 -1.85
C SER A 38 4.57 8.82 -1.72
N ALA A 39 5.07 9.46 -2.78
CA ALA A 39 6.31 10.23 -2.72
C ALA A 39 6.21 11.39 -1.71
N LEU A 40 5.05 12.06 -1.64
CA LEU A 40 4.78 13.12 -0.67
C LEU A 40 4.88 12.60 0.77
N LYS A 41 4.28 11.45 1.08
CA LYS A 41 4.36 10.86 2.42
C LYS A 41 5.79 10.51 2.81
N LEU A 42 6.59 9.98 1.87
CA LEU A 42 8.01 9.73 2.10
C LEU A 42 8.79 11.02 2.34
N TYR A 43 8.56 12.04 1.52
CA TYR A 43 9.18 13.36 1.65
C TYR A 43 8.91 13.96 3.03
N LEU A 44 7.67 13.98 3.47
CA LEU A 44 7.27 14.53 4.77
C LEU A 44 7.91 13.74 5.93
N ALA A 45 7.94 12.41 5.85
CA ALA A 45 8.60 11.57 6.86
C ALA A 45 10.10 11.88 6.98
N HIS A 46 10.78 12.12 5.86
CA HIS A 46 12.20 12.49 5.84
C HIS A 46 12.46 13.98 6.11
N SER A 47 11.41 14.80 6.06
CA SER A 47 11.43 16.22 6.46
C SER A 47 11.06 16.43 7.94
N GLY A 48 10.89 15.34 8.72
CA GLY A 48 10.66 15.39 10.16
C GLY A 48 9.18 15.37 10.58
N VAL A 49 8.25 15.11 9.67
CA VAL A 49 6.84 14.89 10.03
C VAL A 49 6.68 13.47 10.57
N GLU A 50 6.22 13.35 11.81
CA GLU A 50 5.90 12.07 12.41
C GLU A 50 4.50 11.63 12.02
N PHE A 51 4.37 10.37 11.61
CA PHE A 51 3.10 9.74 11.33
C PHE A 51 2.81 8.68 12.39
N ASP A 52 1.57 8.65 12.88
CA ASP A 52 1.12 7.55 13.72
C ASP A 52 1.32 6.23 12.97
N GLN A 53 2.06 5.31 13.57
CA GLN A 53 2.15 3.95 13.05
C GLN A 53 0.80 3.29 13.26
N ALA A 54 0.02 3.21 12.19
CA ALA A 54 -1.25 2.50 12.20
C ALA A 54 -1.08 1.08 12.77
N ASP A 55 -2.12 0.61 13.45
CA ASP A 55 -2.18 -0.72 14.06
C ASP A 55 -1.60 -1.79 13.12
N ASP A 56 -0.49 -2.32 13.54
CA ASP A 56 0.44 -3.17 12.82
C ASP A 56 -0.07 -4.63 12.63
N ARG A 57 -1.39 -4.88 12.71
CA ARG A 57 -1.96 -6.23 12.60
C ARG A 57 -1.64 -6.89 11.27
N VAL A 58 -1.71 -6.11 10.17
CA VAL A 58 -1.41 -6.62 8.83
C VAL A 58 0.08 -6.92 8.70
N LEU A 59 0.93 -5.99 9.14
CA LEU A 59 2.39 -6.17 9.14
C LEU A 59 2.81 -7.28 10.10
N ARG A 60 2.16 -7.37 11.29
CA ARG A 60 2.40 -8.47 12.23
C ARG A 60 2.01 -9.82 11.63
N ARG A 61 0.85 -9.90 10.94
CA ARG A 61 0.44 -11.12 10.23
C ARG A 61 1.47 -11.51 9.18
N GLY A 62 1.94 -10.55 8.36
CA GLY A 62 2.99 -10.78 7.37
C GLY A 62 4.21 -11.45 8.01
N ARG A 63 4.80 -10.82 9.01
CA ARG A 63 5.98 -11.34 9.72
C ARG A 63 5.79 -12.75 10.33
N LEU A 64 4.61 -13.03 10.86
CA LEU A 64 4.31 -14.36 11.42
C LEU A 64 4.18 -15.42 10.34
N MET A 65 3.80 -15.04 9.11
CA MET A 65 3.61 -15.95 7.99
C MET A 65 4.89 -16.13 7.14
N GLU A 66 5.87 -15.23 7.22
CA GLU A 66 7.13 -15.34 6.46
C GLU A 66 7.79 -16.73 6.57
N PRO A 67 7.96 -17.32 7.78
CA PRO A 67 8.57 -18.67 7.90
C PRO A 67 7.72 -19.77 7.27
N ALA A 68 6.39 -19.64 7.31
CA ALA A 68 5.50 -20.63 6.69
C ALA A 68 5.57 -20.58 5.15
N VAL A 69 5.66 -19.37 4.58
CA VAL A 69 5.89 -19.22 3.14
C VAL A 69 7.25 -19.77 2.73
N ALA A 70 8.30 -19.48 3.50
CA ALA A 70 9.64 -20.01 3.24
C ALA A 70 9.68 -21.54 3.30
N LEU A 71 8.98 -22.14 4.26
CA LEU A 71 8.85 -23.61 4.35
C LEU A 71 8.16 -24.18 3.11
N ALA A 72 7.04 -23.59 2.69
CA ALA A 72 6.32 -24.02 1.48
C ALA A 72 7.19 -23.90 0.23
N VAL A 73 8.01 -22.83 0.12
CA VAL A 73 9.01 -22.71 -0.97
C VAL A 73 10.03 -23.84 -0.92
N SER A 74 10.53 -24.21 0.25
CA SER A 74 11.52 -25.29 0.39
C SER A 74 10.93 -26.68 0.03
N GLU A 75 9.63 -26.88 0.20
CA GLU A 75 8.94 -28.09 -0.23
C GLU A 75 8.77 -28.16 -1.76
N GLU A 76 8.44 -27.02 -2.39
CA GLU A 76 8.22 -26.94 -3.85
C GLU A 76 9.53 -26.84 -4.66
N ARG A 77 10.61 -26.32 -4.05
CA ARG A 77 11.91 -26.07 -4.65
C ARG A 77 13.02 -26.71 -3.83
N ALA A 78 13.04 -28.04 -3.81
CA ALA A 78 13.97 -28.81 -2.99
C ALA A 78 15.46 -28.53 -3.31
N GLU A 79 15.75 -27.99 -4.49
CA GLU A 79 17.08 -27.56 -4.90
C GLU A 79 17.52 -26.22 -4.27
N TRP A 80 16.58 -25.42 -3.75
CA TRP A 80 16.88 -24.15 -3.12
C TRP A 80 17.10 -24.33 -1.62
N GLN A 81 18.20 -23.79 -1.14
CA GLN A 81 18.46 -23.68 0.30
C GLN A 81 18.04 -22.27 0.72
N ILE A 82 16.95 -22.18 1.49
CA ILE A 82 16.37 -20.90 1.92
C ILE A 82 16.97 -20.53 3.28
N GLU A 83 17.66 -19.38 3.32
CA GLU A 83 18.28 -18.83 4.52
C GLU A 83 17.67 -17.48 4.87
N LYS A 84 17.26 -17.28 6.13
CA LYS A 84 16.69 -16.00 6.56
C LYS A 84 17.76 -14.91 6.53
N CYS A 85 17.40 -13.74 5.97
CA CYS A 85 18.27 -12.58 6.02
C CYS A 85 18.24 -11.95 7.42
N ASP A 86 19.41 -11.75 8.00
CA ASP A 86 19.65 -11.14 9.31
C ASP A 86 20.35 -9.78 9.23
N SER A 87 20.48 -9.21 8.05
CA SER A 87 21.29 -8.04 7.80
C SER A 87 20.55 -6.98 6.99
N TYR A 88 20.83 -5.72 7.30
CA TYR A 88 20.45 -4.55 6.52
C TYR A 88 21.53 -4.22 5.51
N TYR A 89 21.19 -4.14 4.24
CA TYR A 89 22.09 -3.78 3.16
C TYR A 89 21.78 -2.35 2.71
N ARG A 90 22.79 -1.50 2.58
CA ARG A 90 22.58 -0.13 2.15
C ARG A 90 23.70 0.40 1.25
N ASP A 91 23.33 1.30 0.36
CA ASP A 91 24.22 2.21 -0.31
C ASP A 91 24.18 3.55 0.47
N PRO A 92 25.22 3.90 1.24
CA PRO A 92 25.22 5.12 2.07
C PRO A 92 25.26 6.40 1.21
N ASP A 93 25.88 6.37 0.04
CA ASP A 93 25.99 7.53 -0.84
C ASP A 93 24.62 7.84 -1.51
N LEU A 94 23.87 6.80 -1.86
CA LEU A 94 22.55 6.93 -2.46
C LEU A 94 21.44 7.02 -1.38
N ARG A 95 21.75 6.66 -0.14
CA ARG A 95 20.76 6.54 0.96
C ARG A 95 19.59 5.63 0.56
N LEU A 96 19.95 4.46 0.05
CA LEU A 96 19.02 3.40 -0.36
C LEU A 96 19.34 2.13 0.41
N GLY A 97 18.33 1.50 1.01
CA GLY A 97 18.54 0.33 1.84
C GLY A 97 17.52 -0.79 1.62
N ALA A 98 17.89 -2.00 1.98
CA ALA A 98 17.06 -3.19 1.86
C ALA A 98 17.31 -4.20 2.97
N THR A 99 16.29 -4.96 3.30
CA THR A 99 16.37 -6.20 4.07
C THR A 99 15.51 -7.24 3.34
N PRO A 100 16.12 -8.10 2.50
CA PRO A 100 15.38 -9.24 1.94
C PRO A 100 14.78 -10.11 3.04
N ASP A 101 13.69 -10.79 2.79
CA ASP A 101 13.14 -11.73 3.76
C ASP A 101 14.07 -12.95 3.90
N PHE A 102 14.53 -13.48 2.75
CA PHE A 102 15.43 -14.66 2.72
C PHE A 102 16.41 -14.56 1.55
N PHE A 103 17.46 -15.37 1.64
CA PHE A 103 18.36 -15.70 0.53
C PHE A 103 18.06 -17.08 -0.02
N ILE A 104 18.36 -17.26 -1.32
CA ILE A 104 18.30 -18.52 -2.04
C ILE A 104 19.73 -18.94 -2.36
N HIS A 105 20.16 -20.09 -1.83
CA HIS A 105 21.42 -20.72 -2.15
C HIS A 105 21.15 -22.01 -2.95
N GLY A 106 22.20 -22.54 -3.62
CA GLY A 106 22.12 -23.77 -4.40
C GLY A 106 21.67 -23.58 -5.84
N ASP A 107 21.21 -22.41 -6.24
CA ASP A 107 20.88 -22.13 -7.65
C ASP A 107 22.17 -21.97 -8.48
N PRO A 108 22.25 -22.59 -9.69
CA PRO A 108 23.44 -22.49 -10.54
C PRO A 108 23.76 -21.07 -11.03
N ARG A 109 22.81 -20.13 -10.98
CA ARG A 109 23.01 -18.72 -11.30
C ARG A 109 23.75 -17.96 -10.20
N GLY A 110 23.82 -18.49 -9.00
CA GLY A 110 24.41 -17.88 -7.82
C GLY A 110 23.38 -17.51 -6.76
N LEU A 111 23.72 -16.53 -5.90
CA LEU A 111 22.85 -16.05 -4.83
C LEU A 111 21.55 -15.46 -5.39
N GLY A 112 20.42 -15.85 -4.85
CA GLY A 112 19.12 -15.22 -5.09
C GLY A 112 18.58 -14.54 -3.84
N VAL A 113 17.66 -13.57 -4.00
CA VAL A 113 16.84 -13.03 -2.92
C VAL A 113 15.41 -13.57 -3.05
N LEU A 114 14.78 -13.89 -1.93
CA LEU A 114 13.38 -14.31 -1.86
C LEU A 114 12.58 -13.34 -1.03
N GLN A 115 11.56 -12.75 -1.64
CA GLN A 115 10.56 -11.94 -0.98
C GLN A 115 9.30 -12.77 -0.78
N THR A 116 8.75 -12.75 0.44
CA THR A 116 7.54 -13.50 0.80
C THR A 116 6.33 -12.57 0.91
N LYS A 117 5.20 -13.03 0.42
CA LYS A 117 3.92 -12.31 0.52
C LYS A 117 2.80 -13.27 0.88
N THR A 118 1.74 -12.75 1.49
CA THR A 118 0.47 -13.47 1.67
C THR A 118 -0.66 -12.67 1.07
N ALA A 119 -1.58 -13.33 0.40
CA ALA A 119 -2.74 -12.70 -0.21
C ALA A 119 -4.03 -13.43 0.16
N ALA A 120 -5.12 -12.68 0.36
CA ALA A 120 -6.46 -13.26 0.38
C ALA A 120 -6.85 -13.71 -1.04
N PRO A 121 -7.78 -14.69 -1.21
CA PRO A 121 -8.12 -15.23 -2.52
C PRO A 121 -8.45 -14.16 -3.58
N HIS A 122 -9.30 -13.21 -3.27
CA HIS A 122 -9.69 -12.16 -4.21
C HIS A 122 -8.54 -11.20 -4.59
N ILE A 123 -7.57 -10.98 -3.68
CA ILE A 123 -6.36 -10.20 -3.95
C ILE A 123 -5.40 -11.00 -4.82
N PHE A 124 -5.28 -12.32 -4.55
CA PHE A 124 -4.43 -13.21 -5.31
C PHE A 124 -4.88 -13.28 -6.78
N GLU A 125 -6.19 -13.40 -7.02
CA GLU A 125 -6.74 -13.40 -8.38
C GLU A 125 -6.60 -12.03 -9.08
N ARG A 126 -6.90 -10.94 -8.39
CA ARG A 126 -6.92 -9.61 -8.97
C ARG A 126 -5.53 -9.03 -9.23
N ASP A 127 -4.66 -9.08 -8.23
CA ASP A 127 -3.39 -8.34 -8.24
C ASP A 127 -2.20 -9.23 -8.63
N TRP A 128 -2.36 -10.56 -8.55
CA TRP A 128 -1.34 -11.55 -8.87
C TRP A 128 -1.71 -12.44 -10.07
N GLU A 129 -2.87 -12.19 -10.69
CA GLU A 129 -3.40 -12.98 -11.80
C GLU A 129 -3.36 -14.50 -11.52
N GLY A 130 -3.87 -14.89 -10.35
CA GLY A 130 -3.81 -16.28 -9.91
C GLY A 130 -2.38 -16.79 -9.63
N GLY A 131 -1.42 -15.89 -9.41
CA GLY A 131 -0.01 -16.24 -9.18
C GLY A 131 0.85 -16.22 -10.45
N ALA A 132 0.31 -15.80 -11.59
CA ALA A 132 1.07 -15.70 -12.85
C ALA A 132 1.97 -14.47 -12.94
N THR A 133 1.62 -13.40 -12.21
CA THR A 133 2.37 -12.13 -12.22
C THR A 133 2.70 -11.65 -10.82
N VAL A 134 3.70 -10.77 -10.74
CA VAL A 134 4.07 -10.05 -9.51
C VAL A 134 3.63 -8.60 -9.65
N PRO A 135 2.90 -8.02 -8.71
CA PRO A 135 2.57 -6.60 -8.72
C PRO A 135 3.81 -5.72 -8.88
N PHE A 136 3.72 -4.68 -9.69
CA PHE A 136 4.88 -3.86 -10.09
C PHE A 136 5.65 -3.29 -8.89
N TRP A 137 4.95 -2.90 -7.82
CA TRP A 137 5.60 -2.39 -6.61
C TRP A 137 6.44 -3.45 -5.89
N VAL A 138 6.04 -4.74 -5.94
CA VAL A 138 6.82 -5.85 -5.40
C VAL A 138 8.01 -6.16 -6.30
N GLN A 139 7.86 -6.07 -7.62
CA GLN A 139 8.98 -6.22 -8.54
C GLN A 139 10.08 -5.19 -8.26
N LEU A 140 9.71 -3.91 -8.07
CA LEU A 140 10.66 -2.84 -7.71
C LEU A 140 11.35 -3.11 -6.37
N GLN A 141 10.61 -3.65 -5.39
CA GLN A 141 11.18 -4.06 -4.11
C GLN A 141 12.26 -5.11 -4.31
N VAL A 142 11.94 -6.20 -4.97
CA VAL A 142 12.86 -7.34 -5.17
C VAL A 142 14.06 -6.95 -6.04
N LEU A 143 13.86 -6.14 -7.09
CA LEU A 143 14.98 -5.61 -7.89
C LEU A 143 15.95 -4.78 -7.04
N THR A 144 15.42 -3.96 -6.12
CA THR A 144 16.24 -3.16 -5.20
C THR A 144 16.99 -4.05 -4.21
N GLU A 145 16.35 -5.07 -3.68
CA GLU A 145 16.96 -6.05 -2.78
C GLU A 145 18.09 -6.82 -3.50
N ALA A 146 17.81 -7.34 -4.69
CA ALA A 146 18.80 -8.05 -5.48
C ALA A 146 19.99 -7.16 -5.90
N MET A 147 19.73 -5.89 -6.19
CA MET A 147 20.75 -4.91 -6.51
C MET A 147 21.69 -4.62 -5.32
N LEU A 148 21.12 -4.40 -4.12
CA LEU A 148 21.90 -4.06 -2.92
C LEU A 148 22.61 -5.27 -2.30
N THR A 149 22.15 -6.48 -2.55
CA THR A 149 22.79 -7.71 -2.10
C THR A 149 23.72 -8.34 -3.14
N GLU A 150 23.81 -7.74 -4.31
CA GLU A 150 24.54 -8.28 -5.48
C GLU A 150 24.05 -9.68 -5.90
N ALA A 151 22.79 -10.01 -5.55
CA ALA A 151 22.20 -11.28 -5.93
C ALA A 151 22.02 -11.38 -7.46
N ALA A 152 22.15 -12.59 -8.00
CA ALA A 152 22.04 -12.85 -9.43
C ALA A 152 20.59 -12.72 -9.95
N PHE A 153 19.60 -12.99 -9.08
CA PHE A 153 18.17 -12.90 -9.39
C PHE A 153 17.36 -12.67 -8.12
N GLY A 154 16.10 -12.33 -8.31
CA GLY A 154 15.10 -12.31 -7.25
C GLY A 154 13.98 -13.31 -7.53
N ALA A 155 13.28 -13.71 -6.48
CA ALA A 155 12.05 -14.47 -6.54
C ALA A 155 11.03 -13.90 -5.55
N VAL A 156 9.76 -14.00 -5.89
CA VAL A 156 8.63 -13.68 -4.99
C VAL A 156 7.83 -14.93 -4.77
N ALA A 157 7.64 -15.29 -3.52
CA ALA A 157 6.71 -16.34 -3.11
C ALA A 157 5.46 -15.70 -2.51
N VAL A 158 4.32 -15.90 -3.14
CA VAL A 158 3.03 -15.45 -2.60
C VAL A 158 2.19 -16.65 -2.19
N LEU A 159 1.82 -16.69 -0.92
CA LEU A 159 0.92 -17.70 -0.38
C LEU A 159 -0.50 -17.15 -0.34
N ARG A 160 -1.40 -17.71 -1.16
CA ARG A 160 -2.83 -17.48 -1.03
C ARG A 160 -3.32 -18.19 0.23
N VAL A 161 -3.93 -17.43 1.13
CA VAL A 161 -4.45 -17.95 2.40
C VAL A 161 -5.96 -17.88 2.39
N ASP A 162 -6.61 -19.04 2.41
CA ASP A 162 -8.05 -19.22 2.54
C ASP A 162 -8.39 -19.89 3.88
N ALA A 163 -9.68 -20.09 4.17
CA ALA A 163 -10.15 -20.76 5.37
C ALA A 163 -9.79 -22.25 5.40
N PHE A 164 -9.66 -22.88 4.24
CA PHE A 164 -9.49 -24.34 4.10
C PHE A 164 -8.34 -24.74 3.17
N ASP A 165 -7.70 -23.80 2.50
CA ASP A 165 -6.73 -24.09 1.45
C ASP A 165 -5.57 -23.08 1.47
N LEU A 166 -4.40 -23.55 1.04
CA LEU A 166 -3.20 -22.77 0.80
C LEU A 166 -2.70 -23.06 -0.61
N ALA A 167 -2.50 -22.02 -1.39
CA ALA A 167 -1.87 -22.14 -2.70
C ALA A 167 -0.64 -21.24 -2.77
N LEU A 168 0.51 -21.84 -3.10
CA LEU A 168 1.76 -21.14 -3.29
C LEU A 168 1.97 -20.83 -4.77
N ALA A 169 2.37 -19.59 -5.07
CA ALA A 169 2.96 -19.26 -6.35
C ALA A 169 4.35 -18.69 -6.14
N ILE A 170 5.31 -19.14 -6.96
CA ILE A 170 6.70 -18.66 -6.95
C ILE A 170 6.97 -18.06 -8.33
N VAL A 171 7.25 -16.76 -8.35
CA VAL A 171 7.53 -16.03 -9.60
C VAL A 171 8.92 -15.43 -9.52
N GLU A 172 9.75 -15.74 -10.49
CA GLU A 172 11.10 -15.18 -10.56
C GLU A 172 11.07 -13.74 -11.10
N VAL A 173 11.92 -12.90 -10.54
CA VAL A 173 12.15 -11.52 -10.95
C VAL A 173 13.62 -11.42 -11.39
N PRO A 174 13.90 -11.51 -12.68
CA PRO A 174 15.28 -11.40 -13.18
C PRO A 174 15.83 -10.01 -12.95
N ARG A 175 17.15 -9.89 -12.83
CA ARG A 175 17.85 -8.59 -12.81
C ARG A 175 17.53 -7.80 -14.08
N HIS A 176 17.30 -6.51 -13.90
CA HIS A 176 16.97 -5.61 -15.00
C HIS A 176 17.79 -4.32 -14.91
N PRO A 177 18.99 -4.27 -15.53
CA PRO A 177 19.92 -3.14 -15.36
C PRO A 177 19.32 -1.76 -15.64
N ALA A 178 18.46 -1.65 -16.65
CA ALA A 178 17.80 -0.39 -16.96
C ALA A 178 16.80 0.04 -15.88
N ALA A 179 16.05 -0.89 -15.27
CA ALA A 179 15.17 -0.61 -14.16
C ALA A 179 15.96 -0.22 -12.89
N GLU A 180 17.07 -0.92 -12.63
CA GLU A 180 17.97 -0.60 -11.51
C GLU A 180 18.57 0.81 -11.64
N GLN A 181 18.95 1.23 -12.85
CA GLN A 181 19.41 2.60 -13.08
C GLN A 181 18.30 3.62 -12.85
N ARG A 182 17.06 3.33 -13.26
CA ARG A 182 15.92 4.19 -12.99
C ARG A 182 15.62 4.29 -11.49
N ILE A 183 15.71 3.18 -10.73
CA ILE A 183 15.57 3.19 -9.28
C ILE A 183 16.61 4.12 -8.66
N LYS A 184 17.89 3.96 -9.03
CA LYS A 184 18.97 4.83 -8.53
C LYS A 184 18.72 6.30 -8.83
N ALA A 185 18.33 6.61 -10.06
CA ALA A 185 18.05 7.98 -10.48
C ALA A 185 16.87 8.59 -9.72
N ALA A 186 15.78 7.83 -9.53
CA ALA A 186 14.61 8.28 -8.78
C ALA A 186 14.94 8.55 -7.30
N VAL A 187 15.76 7.67 -6.68
CA VAL A 187 16.18 7.86 -5.28
C VAL A 187 17.13 9.06 -5.14
N ALA A 188 18.08 9.24 -6.08
CA ALA A 188 18.95 10.41 -6.08
C ALA A 188 18.15 11.71 -6.21
N GLN A 189 17.21 11.76 -7.16
CA GLN A 189 16.32 12.92 -7.35
C GLN A 189 15.48 13.21 -6.12
N PHE A 190 14.93 12.16 -5.49
CA PHE A 190 14.17 12.31 -4.25
C PHE A 190 14.99 12.99 -3.14
N TRP A 191 16.25 12.60 -2.95
CA TRP A 191 17.11 13.21 -1.94
C TRP A 191 17.54 14.64 -2.31
N GLU A 192 17.72 14.94 -3.59
CA GLU A 192 17.92 16.31 -4.06
C GLU A 192 16.69 17.20 -3.78
N ASP A 193 15.48 16.66 -3.97
CA ASP A 193 14.22 17.36 -3.69
C ASP A 193 14.05 17.60 -2.19
N VAL A 194 14.33 16.60 -1.35
CA VAL A 194 14.33 16.76 0.11
C VAL A 194 15.32 17.84 0.56
N ALA A 195 16.56 17.81 0.05
CA ALA A 195 17.58 18.77 0.39
C ALA A 195 17.24 20.20 -0.07
N ALA A 196 16.55 20.34 -1.19
CA ALA A 196 16.12 21.62 -1.75
C ALA A 196 14.76 22.12 -1.22
N GLY A 197 14.08 21.35 -0.37
CA GLY A 197 12.75 21.67 0.11
C GLY A 197 11.67 21.63 -0.99
N ARG A 198 11.89 20.86 -2.07
CA ARG A 198 10.90 20.70 -3.15
C ARG A 198 9.95 19.56 -2.80
N GLU A 199 8.75 19.94 -2.40
CA GLU A 199 7.71 19.00 -2.04
C GLU A 199 7.11 18.34 -3.28
N PRO A 200 6.98 17.00 -3.33
CA PRO A 200 6.28 16.30 -4.40
C PRO A 200 4.78 16.60 -4.40
N ASP A 201 4.15 16.56 -5.57
CA ASP A 201 2.70 16.65 -5.69
C ASP A 201 2.02 15.49 -4.93
N PRO A 202 0.85 15.73 -4.31
CA PRO A 202 0.06 14.70 -3.66
C PRO A 202 -0.44 13.64 -4.65
N ASP A 203 -0.47 12.39 -4.22
CA ASP A 203 -1.32 11.39 -4.84
C ASP A 203 -2.75 11.57 -4.32
N TYR A 204 -3.60 12.26 -5.07
CA TYR A 204 -4.96 12.61 -4.64
C TYR A 204 -5.83 11.40 -4.30
N GLY A 205 -5.50 10.21 -4.81
CA GLY A 205 -6.18 8.96 -4.48
C GLY A 205 -5.75 8.35 -3.14
N LYS A 206 -4.57 8.72 -2.63
CA LYS A 206 -3.97 8.10 -1.42
C LYS A 206 -3.76 9.08 -0.27
N ASP A 207 -3.49 10.36 -0.59
CA ASP A 207 -2.99 11.34 0.39
C ASP A 207 -4.09 12.16 1.07
N ALA A 208 -5.38 11.82 0.91
CA ALA A 208 -6.48 12.54 1.53
C ALA A 208 -6.34 12.64 3.07
N GLU A 209 -5.92 11.56 3.73
CA GLU A 209 -5.68 11.57 5.18
C GLU A 209 -4.37 12.29 5.54
N LEU A 210 -3.36 12.21 4.66
CA LEU A 210 -2.11 12.93 4.83
C LEU A 210 -2.33 14.44 4.84
N LEU A 211 -3.18 14.96 3.94
CA LEU A 211 -3.53 16.38 3.91
C LEU A 211 -4.16 16.87 5.22
N LYS A 212 -4.89 16.01 5.93
CA LYS A 212 -5.41 16.35 7.27
C LYS A 212 -4.33 16.42 8.34
N VAL A 213 -3.24 15.67 8.18
CA VAL A 213 -2.09 15.71 9.12
C VAL A 213 -1.26 16.97 8.91
N ILE A 214 -0.97 17.34 7.65
CA ILE A 214 -0.15 18.51 7.34
C ILE A 214 -0.90 19.84 7.45
N ALA A 215 -2.24 19.81 7.35
CA ALA A 215 -3.09 20.99 7.44
C ALA A 215 -4.32 20.72 8.36
N PRO A 216 -4.09 20.39 9.64
CA PRO A 216 -5.16 19.99 10.55
C PRO A 216 -6.14 21.13 10.87
N HIS A 217 -5.66 22.36 10.85
CA HIS A 217 -6.43 23.57 11.14
C HIS A 217 -6.22 24.63 10.08
N GLU A 218 -7.24 25.45 9.87
CA GLU A 218 -7.09 26.66 9.06
C GLU A 218 -6.33 27.76 9.84
N VAL A 219 -5.67 28.62 9.12
CA VAL A 219 -5.19 29.90 9.67
C VAL A 219 -6.32 30.89 9.53
N VAL A 220 -6.94 31.26 10.66
CA VAL A 220 -8.12 32.15 10.68
C VAL A 220 -7.84 33.48 9.97
N GLY A 221 -8.74 33.87 9.07
CA GLY A 221 -8.65 35.11 8.32
C GLY A 221 -7.78 35.04 7.05
N THR A 222 -7.18 33.88 6.74
CA THR A 222 -6.45 33.71 5.48
C THR A 222 -7.38 33.26 4.35
N THR A 223 -7.09 33.74 3.14
CA THR A 223 -7.74 33.31 1.90
C THR A 223 -6.68 33.05 0.85
N VAL A 224 -6.96 32.10 -0.04
CA VAL A 224 -6.13 31.81 -1.21
C VAL A 224 -6.89 32.31 -2.45
N ASP A 225 -6.20 32.98 -3.34
CA ASP A 225 -6.76 33.39 -4.64
C ASP A 225 -6.44 32.31 -5.68
N LEU A 226 -7.46 31.61 -6.15
CA LEU A 226 -7.38 30.60 -7.19
C LEU A 226 -8.02 31.06 -8.51
N SER A 227 -8.17 32.38 -8.71
CA SER A 227 -8.76 32.92 -9.93
C SER A 227 -7.95 32.65 -11.20
N GLY A 228 -6.65 32.36 -11.05
CA GLY A 228 -5.77 31.96 -12.15
C GLY A 228 -5.71 30.46 -12.40
N ASP A 229 -6.42 29.66 -11.62
CA ASP A 229 -6.47 28.19 -11.80
C ASP A 229 -7.51 27.83 -12.87
N ASN A 230 -7.02 27.43 -14.05
CA ASN A 230 -7.88 27.08 -15.19
C ASN A 230 -8.49 25.67 -15.08
N GLU A 231 -8.00 24.82 -14.20
CA GLU A 231 -8.49 23.45 -14.02
C GLU A 231 -9.63 23.38 -13.01
N LEU A 232 -9.58 24.20 -11.97
CA LEU A 232 -10.52 24.17 -10.86
C LEU A 232 -12.00 24.27 -11.26
N PRO A 233 -12.42 25.14 -12.22
CA PRO A 233 -13.82 25.16 -12.67
C PRO A 233 -14.30 23.83 -13.24
N ALA A 234 -13.51 23.20 -14.09
CA ALA A 234 -13.84 21.88 -14.67
C ALA A 234 -13.92 20.78 -13.62
N LEU A 235 -13.03 20.78 -12.63
CA LEU A 235 -13.07 19.82 -11.51
C LEU A 235 -14.33 20.01 -10.65
N LEU A 236 -14.77 21.26 -10.44
CA LEU A 236 -15.99 21.52 -9.68
C LEU A 236 -17.24 21.05 -10.44
N GLU A 237 -17.32 21.28 -11.76
CA GLU A 237 -18.41 20.77 -12.62
C GLU A 237 -18.43 19.24 -12.62
N GLN A 238 -17.29 18.61 -12.84
CA GLN A 238 -17.18 17.14 -12.80
C GLN A 238 -17.62 16.57 -11.45
N ARG A 239 -17.24 17.22 -10.33
CA ARG A 239 -17.69 16.82 -9.01
C ARG A 239 -19.20 16.90 -8.86
N GLU A 240 -19.87 17.91 -9.41
CA GLU A 240 -21.33 18.05 -9.37
C GLU A 240 -22.03 16.96 -10.18
N GLU A 241 -21.51 16.63 -11.36
CA GLU A 241 -22.01 15.51 -12.16
C GLU A 241 -21.92 14.19 -11.39
N ILE A 242 -20.76 13.92 -10.77
CA ILE A 242 -20.56 12.73 -9.94
C ILE A 242 -21.56 12.70 -8.77
N MET A 243 -21.72 13.82 -8.05
CA MET A 243 -22.65 13.91 -6.91
C MET A 243 -24.10 13.70 -7.34
N THR A 244 -24.48 14.18 -8.53
CA THR A 244 -25.81 13.95 -9.11
C THR A 244 -26.00 12.47 -9.45
N GLY A 245 -24.98 11.83 -10.04
CA GLY A 245 -24.99 10.40 -10.31
C GLY A 245 -25.15 9.56 -9.05
N ILE A 246 -24.38 9.87 -8.00
CA ILE A 246 -24.47 9.19 -6.71
C ILE A 246 -25.89 9.28 -6.13
N LYS A 247 -26.49 10.46 -6.10
CA LYS A 247 -27.88 10.64 -5.64
C LYS A 247 -28.87 9.79 -6.44
N GLY A 248 -28.69 9.72 -7.76
CA GLY A 248 -29.52 8.88 -8.63
C GLY A 248 -29.38 7.38 -8.32
N PHE A 249 -28.15 6.89 -8.12
CA PHE A 249 -27.91 5.50 -7.73
C PHE A 249 -28.42 5.18 -6.34
N GLU A 250 -28.25 6.07 -5.35
CA GLU A 250 -28.80 5.92 -4.00
C GLU A 250 -30.32 5.84 -4.02
N ALA A 251 -31.01 6.73 -4.74
CA ALA A 251 -32.45 6.69 -4.89
C ALA A 251 -32.93 5.37 -5.51
N ARG A 252 -32.21 4.86 -6.54
CA ARG A 252 -32.54 3.57 -7.16
C ARG A 252 -32.31 2.39 -6.23
N LYS A 253 -31.22 2.41 -5.47
CA LYS A 253 -30.94 1.39 -4.43
C LYS A 253 -32.06 1.37 -3.40
N ASP A 254 -32.45 2.54 -2.89
CA ASP A 254 -33.50 2.66 -1.87
C ASP A 254 -34.88 2.20 -2.38
N GLU A 255 -35.18 2.46 -3.65
CA GLU A 255 -36.37 1.91 -4.32
C GLU A 255 -36.34 0.37 -4.34
N ILE A 256 -35.24 -0.23 -4.77
CA ILE A 256 -35.07 -1.69 -4.79
C ILE A 256 -35.19 -2.28 -3.39
N GLU A 257 -34.52 -1.69 -2.41
CA GLU A 257 -34.61 -2.13 -1.01
C GLU A 257 -36.03 -2.04 -0.46
N THR A 258 -36.77 -0.99 -0.84
CA THR A 258 -38.19 -0.82 -0.46
C THR A 258 -39.05 -1.92 -1.10
N MET A 259 -38.81 -2.25 -2.37
CA MET A 259 -39.51 -3.36 -3.03
C MET A 259 -39.20 -4.71 -2.36
N LEU A 260 -37.96 -4.95 -1.92
CA LEU A 260 -37.58 -6.15 -1.19
C LEU A 260 -38.27 -6.21 0.18
N LYS A 261 -38.25 -5.13 0.95
CA LYS A 261 -38.93 -5.02 2.26
C LYS A 261 -40.44 -5.24 2.11
N PHE A 262 -41.05 -4.68 1.06
CA PHE A 262 -42.46 -4.90 0.78
C PHE A 262 -42.78 -6.38 0.48
N LYS A 263 -41.92 -7.08 -0.25
CA LYS A 263 -42.10 -8.52 -0.53
C LYS A 263 -41.86 -9.38 0.71
N MET A 264 -40.97 -8.99 1.59
CA MET A 264 -40.64 -9.71 2.83
C MET A 264 -41.73 -9.53 3.91
N ARG A 265 -42.35 -8.32 4.02
CA ARG A 265 -43.32 -7.96 5.08
C ARG A 265 -42.80 -8.32 6.46
N ASP A 266 -43.40 -9.32 7.10
CA ASP A 266 -43.06 -9.79 8.46
C ASP A 266 -42.01 -10.92 8.45
N ALA A 267 -41.55 -11.33 7.27
CA ALA A 267 -40.56 -12.40 7.16
C ALA A 267 -39.16 -11.90 7.54
N GLU A 268 -38.45 -12.71 8.29
CA GLU A 268 -37.08 -12.43 8.77
C GLU A 268 -36.00 -12.70 7.69
N SER A 269 -36.27 -13.63 6.76
CA SER A 269 -35.34 -14.05 5.70
C SER A 269 -36.03 -14.52 4.46
N VAL A 270 -35.31 -14.53 3.32
CA VAL A 270 -35.77 -15.03 2.01
C VAL A 270 -35.04 -16.33 1.71
N VAL A 271 -35.78 -17.31 1.13
CA VAL A 271 -35.24 -18.59 0.65
C VAL A 271 -35.51 -18.72 -0.87
N GLY A 272 -34.83 -19.62 -1.54
CA GLY A 272 -35.03 -19.92 -2.97
C GLY A 272 -34.18 -19.04 -3.91
N LEU A 273 -33.20 -18.31 -3.40
CA LEU A 273 -32.21 -17.55 -4.17
C LEU A 273 -30.84 -18.23 -4.01
N PRO A 274 -30.32 -18.96 -5.00
CA PRO A 274 -29.09 -19.74 -4.84
C PRO A 274 -27.86 -18.89 -4.59
N GLU A 275 -27.81 -17.66 -5.10
CA GLU A 275 -26.63 -16.78 -4.98
C GLU A 275 -26.79 -15.65 -3.95
N TRP A 276 -28.00 -15.46 -3.37
CA TRP A 276 -28.29 -14.33 -2.49
C TRP A 276 -28.90 -14.76 -1.17
N GLY A 277 -28.31 -14.32 -0.07
CA GLY A 277 -28.91 -14.38 1.24
C GLY A 277 -29.52 -13.03 1.62
N ILE A 278 -30.84 -12.96 1.87
CA ILE A 278 -31.51 -11.72 2.26
C ILE A 278 -32.12 -11.93 3.64
N SER A 279 -31.84 -11.00 4.57
CA SER A 279 -32.46 -10.97 5.89
C SER A 279 -32.83 -9.54 6.29
N TRP A 280 -33.97 -9.37 6.96
CA TRP A 280 -34.43 -8.10 7.47
C TRP A 280 -34.92 -8.30 8.91
N LYS A 281 -34.04 -8.02 9.89
CA LYS A 281 -34.23 -8.34 11.31
C LYS A 281 -34.18 -7.09 12.18
N SER A 282 -34.94 -7.11 13.27
CA SER A 282 -34.82 -6.10 14.31
C SER A 282 -33.48 -6.24 15.03
N GLN A 283 -32.79 -5.14 15.24
CA GLN A 283 -31.56 -5.08 16.02
C GLN A 283 -31.69 -4.08 17.16
N HIS A 284 -31.35 -4.51 18.35
CA HIS A 284 -31.21 -3.60 19.48
C HIS A 284 -29.83 -2.97 19.46
N ARG A 285 -29.75 -1.63 19.32
CA ARG A 285 -28.50 -0.87 19.39
C ARG A 285 -28.39 -0.24 20.78
N LYS A 286 -27.25 -0.48 21.42
CA LYS A 286 -26.92 0.22 22.67
C LYS A 286 -26.61 1.67 22.35
N GLU A 287 -26.97 2.54 23.27
CA GLU A 287 -26.55 3.94 23.24
C GLU A 287 -25.01 4.02 23.28
N PHE A 288 -24.42 4.84 22.45
CA PHE A 288 -23.01 5.14 22.52
C PHE A 288 -22.78 6.66 22.41
N VAL A 289 -21.84 7.16 23.21
CA VAL A 289 -21.46 8.56 23.23
C VAL A 289 -20.37 8.77 22.18
N VAL A 290 -20.60 9.70 21.25
CA VAL A 290 -19.57 10.14 20.30
C VAL A 290 -18.73 11.21 21.02
N PRO A 291 -17.42 10.98 21.24
CA PRO A 291 -16.57 12.01 21.84
C PRO A 291 -16.51 13.24 20.94
N ALA A 292 -16.45 14.42 21.55
CA ALA A 292 -16.23 15.66 20.81
C ALA A 292 -14.88 15.61 20.08
N LYS A 293 -14.89 16.01 18.81
CA LYS A 293 -13.69 16.06 17.98
C LYS A 293 -13.79 17.28 17.05
N ASP A 294 -12.71 18.06 17.00
CA ASP A 294 -12.58 19.13 16.03
C ASP A 294 -12.23 18.54 14.65
N VAL A 295 -12.99 18.95 13.64
CA VAL A 295 -12.83 18.44 12.27
C VAL A 295 -12.87 19.62 11.30
N ARG A 296 -11.82 19.76 10.49
CA ARG A 296 -11.80 20.69 9.36
C ARG A 296 -12.66 20.14 8.23
N THR A 297 -13.71 20.87 7.84
CA THR A 297 -14.69 20.41 6.85
C THR A 297 -14.62 21.22 5.58
N LEU A 298 -14.43 20.57 4.42
CA LEU A 298 -14.55 21.19 3.10
C LEU A 298 -16.02 21.40 2.76
N ARG A 299 -16.39 22.65 2.43
CA ARG A 299 -17.74 23.02 1.97
C ARG A 299 -17.65 23.64 0.60
N ILE A 300 -18.39 23.10 -0.36
CA ILE A 300 -18.46 23.58 -1.74
C ILE A 300 -19.93 23.92 -2.04
N HIS A 301 -20.20 25.14 -2.50
CA HIS A 301 -21.54 25.59 -2.87
C HIS A 301 -21.44 26.67 -3.96
N HIS A 302 -22.47 26.79 -4.80
CA HIS A 302 -22.56 27.89 -5.75
C HIS A 302 -22.79 29.22 -5.05
N LYS A 303 -22.04 30.27 -5.44
CA LYS A 303 -22.30 31.64 -4.98
C LYS A 303 -23.65 32.07 -5.54
N GLY A 304 -24.59 32.42 -4.66
CA GLY A 304 -25.94 32.90 -5.05
C GLY A 304 -27.08 31.90 -4.87
N GLN A 305 -26.83 30.64 -4.59
CA GLN A 305 -27.84 29.68 -4.10
C GLN A 305 -27.77 29.64 -2.56
N ARG A 306 -28.76 30.23 -1.90
CA ARG A 306 -29.02 30.08 -0.43
C ARG A 306 -30.15 29.11 -0.20
#